data_dea701a1cf11fb429e89f0bc79546371
#
_entry.id   dea701a1cf11fb429e89f0bc79546371
#
_cell.length_a   1.000
_cell.length_b   1.000
_cell.length_c   1.000
_cell.angle_alpha   90.00
_cell.angle_beta   90.00
_cell.angle_gamma   90.00
#
_symmetry.space_group_name_H-M   'P 1'
#
loop_
_entity.id
_entity.type
_entity.pdbx_description
1 polymer ?
#
loop_
_entity_poly.entity_id
_entity_poly.type
_entity_poly.pdbx_seq_one_letter_code
_entity_poly.pdbx_strand_id
1 'polypeptide(L)'
;TTLHHFYDTMCGPCGDFNYAKRFQTADLTGQVALVTGSRLKIGYHITLMMLRAGATVIATTRFPVDSALRYAKEADFETWGHRLKVHGLDLRHIPSVEIFCNFIEQQYDRLDVLINNAAQTVRRPAGFYQHLIATEESPISELPYAVGDILSDHEACLQELGAISALVE
;
A
#
# COMPACT_ATOMS: atom_id res chain seq x y z
N THR A 1 39.90 16.13 -1.49
CA THR A 1 38.51 16.20 -1.99
C THR A 1 37.59 16.21 -0.78
N THR A 2 36.80 17.26 -0.63
CA THR A 2 35.85 17.35 0.47
C THR A 2 34.70 16.40 0.22
N LEU A 3 34.31 15.60 1.24
CA LEU A 3 33.17 14.72 1.18
C LEU A 3 31.85 15.51 1.27
N HIS A 4 30.81 14.99 0.66
CA HIS A 4 29.47 15.58 0.73
C HIS A 4 28.89 15.48 2.14
N HIS A 5 28.18 16.52 2.61
CA HIS A 5 27.64 16.61 3.98
C HIS A 5 26.65 15.50 4.36
N PHE A 6 26.00 14.89 3.37
CA PHE A 6 25.01 13.81 3.57
C PHE A 6 25.57 12.43 3.16
N TYR A 7 26.38 12.35 2.10
CA TYR A 7 26.98 11.10 1.61
C TYR A 7 28.46 11.04 1.95
N ASP A 8 28.83 10.17 2.87
CA ASP A 8 30.20 10.00 3.39
C ASP A 8 31.19 9.35 2.39
N THR A 9 30.68 8.82 1.28
CA THR A 9 31.46 8.16 0.22
C THR A 9 31.49 8.92 -1.10
N MET A 10 30.86 10.10 -1.16
CA MET A 10 30.75 10.89 -2.40
C MET A 10 31.48 12.23 -2.29
N CYS A 11 32.08 12.67 -3.40
CA CYS A 11 32.57 14.05 -3.51
C CYS A 11 31.38 15.04 -3.58
N GLY A 12 31.61 16.34 -3.29
CA GLY A 12 30.57 17.36 -3.29
C GLY A 12 29.66 17.31 -4.53
N PRO A 13 30.16 17.45 -5.78
CA PRO A 13 29.31 17.45 -6.97
C PRO A 13 28.49 16.18 -7.18
N CYS A 14 29.06 15.00 -6.91
CA CYS A 14 28.34 13.72 -7.01
C CYS A 14 27.28 13.61 -5.90
N GLY A 15 27.61 14.07 -4.70
CA GLY A 15 26.68 14.11 -3.57
C GLY A 15 25.52 15.05 -3.82
N ASP A 16 25.77 16.26 -4.29
CA ASP A 16 24.72 17.25 -4.61
C ASP A 16 23.76 16.72 -5.69
N PHE A 17 24.30 16.10 -6.76
CA PHE A 17 23.49 15.47 -7.80
C PHE A 17 22.57 14.37 -7.25
N ASN A 18 23.11 13.46 -6.46
CA ASN A 18 22.33 12.38 -5.86
C ASN A 18 21.36 12.91 -4.81
N TYR A 19 21.73 13.92 -4.05
CA TYR A 19 20.87 14.54 -3.03
C TYR A 19 19.64 15.19 -3.67
N ALA A 20 19.81 15.92 -4.77
CA ALA A 20 18.71 16.50 -5.53
C ALA A 20 17.69 15.47 -6.02
N LYS A 21 18.17 14.24 -6.41
CA LYS A 21 17.30 13.14 -6.86
C LYS A 21 16.37 12.61 -5.77
N ARG A 22 16.68 12.80 -4.49
CA ARG A 22 15.81 12.38 -3.37
C ARG A 22 14.49 13.14 -3.34
N PHE A 23 14.46 14.35 -3.89
CA PHE A 23 13.29 15.24 -3.90
C PHE A 23 12.63 15.33 -5.28
N GLN A 24 13.10 14.51 -6.23
CA GLN A 24 12.51 14.48 -7.56
C GLN A 24 11.10 13.88 -7.48
N THR A 25 10.15 14.58 -8.08
CA THR A 25 8.75 14.16 -8.17
C THR A 25 8.21 14.38 -9.58
N ALA A 26 7.02 13.85 -9.85
CA ALA A 26 6.26 14.10 -11.08
C ALA A 26 4.80 14.35 -10.69
N ASP A 27 4.04 15.00 -11.56
CA ASP A 27 2.59 15.09 -11.39
C ASP A 27 1.93 13.79 -11.88
N LEU A 28 1.32 13.06 -10.96
CA LEU A 28 0.59 11.81 -11.21
C LEU A 28 -0.92 11.99 -11.01
N THR A 29 -1.41 13.22 -11.03
CA THR A 29 -2.85 13.50 -10.88
C THR A 29 -3.67 12.76 -11.94
N GLY A 30 -4.71 12.04 -11.50
CA GLY A 30 -5.58 11.23 -12.36
C GLY A 30 -4.99 9.88 -12.78
N GLN A 31 -3.79 9.53 -12.34
CA GLN A 31 -3.22 8.20 -12.55
C GLN A 31 -3.59 7.25 -11.43
N VAL A 32 -3.77 5.98 -11.77
CA VAL A 32 -4.05 4.89 -10.84
C VAL A 32 -2.83 3.98 -10.73
N ALA A 33 -2.37 3.77 -9.52
CA ALA A 33 -1.22 2.92 -9.21
C ALA A 33 -1.61 1.76 -8.29
N LEU A 34 -1.09 0.57 -8.56
CA LEU A 34 -1.20 -0.60 -7.68
C LEU A 34 0.18 -0.94 -7.13
N VAL A 35 0.30 -1.01 -5.81
CA VAL A 35 1.55 -1.32 -5.10
C VAL A 35 1.36 -2.56 -4.24
N THR A 36 2.11 -3.63 -4.53
CA THR A 36 2.07 -4.85 -3.71
C THR A 36 3.06 -4.79 -2.55
N GLY A 37 2.65 -5.31 -1.37
CA GLY A 37 3.51 -5.32 -0.17
C GLY A 37 3.75 -3.92 0.41
N SER A 38 2.71 -3.11 0.48
CA SER A 38 2.73 -1.67 0.79
C SER A 38 2.74 -1.32 2.30
N ARG A 39 2.69 -2.30 3.20
CA ARG A 39 2.55 -2.04 4.65
C ARG A 39 3.79 -1.41 5.29
N LEU A 40 4.98 -1.78 4.85
CA LEU A 40 6.26 -1.42 5.49
C LEU A 40 7.36 -1.14 4.47
N LYS A 41 8.40 -0.43 4.93
CA LYS A 41 9.68 -0.24 4.21
C LYS A 41 9.45 0.33 2.80
N ILE A 42 10.05 -0.30 1.79
CA ILE A 42 10.07 0.21 0.40
C ILE A 42 8.65 0.41 -0.13
N GLY A 43 7.78 -0.59 -0.04
CA GLY A 43 6.40 -0.47 -0.53
C GLY A 43 5.61 0.65 0.15
N TYR A 44 5.77 0.83 1.46
CA TYR A 44 5.15 1.93 2.19
C TYR A 44 5.60 3.30 1.68
N HIS A 45 6.90 3.51 1.54
CA HIS A 45 7.43 4.79 1.06
C HIS A 45 7.10 5.07 -0.40
N ILE A 46 7.09 4.03 -1.27
CA ILE A 46 6.64 4.18 -2.66
C ILE A 46 5.18 4.63 -2.71
N THR A 47 4.30 4.00 -1.93
CA THR A 47 2.88 4.38 -1.83
C THR A 47 2.74 5.85 -1.42
N LEU A 48 3.45 6.30 -0.37
CA LEU A 48 3.45 7.69 0.06
C LEU A 48 3.95 8.64 -1.03
N MET A 49 5.04 8.29 -1.73
CA MET A 49 5.57 9.12 -2.82
C MET A 49 4.55 9.30 -3.94
N MET A 50 3.85 8.23 -4.34
CA MET A 50 2.83 8.29 -5.39
C MET A 50 1.60 9.08 -4.96
N LEU A 51 1.13 8.91 -3.72
CA LEU A 51 0.03 9.69 -3.15
C LEU A 51 0.36 11.19 -3.09
N ARG A 52 1.57 11.54 -2.63
CA ARG A 52 2.09 12.91 -2.59
C ARG A 52 2.28 13.52 -3.97
N ALA A 53 2.52 12.67 -4.98
CA ALA A 53 2.62 13.07 -6.39
C ALA A 53 1.24 13.20 -7.08
N GLY A 54 0.14 12.90 -6.40
CA GLY A 54 -1.22 13.10 -6.93
C GLY A 54 -1.94 11.83 -7.38
N ALA A 55 -1.29 10.66 -7.42
CA ALA A 55 -1.92 9.41 -7.84
C ALA A 55 -3.01 8.92 -6.88
N THR A 56 -3.97 8.18 -7.41
CA THR A 56 -4.79 7.25 -6.63
C THR A 56 -4.00 5.95 -6.46
N VAL A 57 -3.88 5.45 -5.25
CA VAL A 57 -3.05 4.28 -4.98
C VAL A 57 -3.85 3.16 -4.34
N ILE A 58 -3.83 2.01 -5.00
CA ILE A 58 -4.35 0.73 -4.51
C ILE A 58 -3.17 0.00 -3.85
N ALA A 59 -3.19 -0.10 -2.53
CA ALA A 59 -2.10 -0.63 -1.73
C ALA A 59 -2.48 -2.02 -1.20
N THR A 60 -1.74 -3.07 -1.57
CA THR A 60 -2.05 -4.43 -1.10
C THR A 60 -1.07 -4.94 -0.05
N THR A 61 -1.60 -5.67 0.91
CA THR A 61 -0.85 -6.27 2.01
C THR A 61 -1.62 -7.44 2.61
N ARG A 62 -0.94 -8.30 3.36
CA ARG A 62 -1.60 -9.35 4.17
C ARG A 62 -2.23 -8.83 5.47
N PHE A 63 -1.93 -7.60 5.86
CA PHE A 63 -2.37 -6.96 7.10
C PHE A 63 -2.94 -5.57 6.78
N PRO A 64 -4.17 -5.52 6.26
CA PRO A 64 -4.76 -4.27 5.77
C PRO A 64 -5.08 -3.28 6.90
N VAL A 65 -5.56 -3.74 8.06
CA VAL A 65 -5.93 -2.86 9.17
C VAL A 65 -4.70 -2.17 9.77
N ASP A 66 -3.63 -2.93 10.09
CA ASP A 66 -2.37 -2.34 10.56
C ASP A 66 -1.79 -1.36 9.53
N SER A 67 -1.89 -1.70 8.24
CA SER A 67 -1.43 -0.83 7.15
C SER A 67 -2.21 0.48 7.13
N ALA A 68 -3.54 0.42 7.15
CA ALA A 68 -4.42 1.57 7.14
C ALA A 68 -4.18 2.49 8.36
N LEU A 69 -4.05 1.91 9.55
CA LEU A 69 -3.71 2.64 10.77
C LEU A 69 -2.34 3.35 10.70
N ARG A 70 -1.37 2.77 9.95
CA ARG A 70 -0.07 3.41 9.74
C ARG A 70 -0.15 4.61 8.83
N TYR A 71 -0.86 4.48 7.70
CA TYR A 71 -1.08 5.59 6.77
C TYR A 71 -1.84 6.74 7.41
N ALA A 72 -2.88 6.44 8.21
CA ALA A 72 -3.66 7.45 8.91
C ALA A 72 -2.87 8.25 9.97
N LYS A 73 -1.67 7.79 10.37
CA LYS A 73 -0.77 8.51 11.29
C LYS A 73 0.19 9.47 10.60
N GLU A 74 0.26 9.47 9.26
CA GLU A 74 1.11 10.40 8.53
C GLU A 74 0.60 11.83 8.71
N ALA A 75 1.51 12.77 8.93
CA ALA A 75 1.16 14.17 9.24
C ALA A 75 0.39 14.87 8.12
N ASP A 76 0.55 14.41 6.88
CA ASP A 76 -0.09 14.94 5.67
C ASP A 76 -1.23 14.06 5.14
N PHE A 77 -1.73 13.12 5.95
CA PHE A 77 -2.78 12.17 5.57
C PHE A 77 -4.01 12.86 4.98
N GLU A 78 -4.47 13.94 5.58
CA GLU A 78 -5.65 14.70 5.14
C GLU A 78 -5.57 15.19 3.68
N THR A 79 -4.34 15.35 3.15
CA THR A 79 -4.14 15.85 1.78
C THR A 79 -4.31 14.76 0.71
N TRP A 80 -4.14 13.50 1.06
CA TRP A 80 -4.11 12.39 0.10
C TRP A 80 -4.88 11.15 0.54
N GLY A 81 -5.34 11.04 1.79
CA GLY A 81 -6.01 9.85 2.32
C GLY A 81 -7.19 9.39 1.49
N HIS A 82 -7.97 10.32 0.92
CA HIS A 82 -9.11 10.04 0.03
C HIS A 82 -8.71 9.32 -1.29
N ARG A 83 -7.43 9.34 -1.66
CA ARG A 83 -6.88 8.67 -2.85
C ARG A 83 -6.17 7.35 -2.52
N LEU A 84 -6.13 6.95 -1.26
CA LEU A 84 -5.57 5.67 -0.83
C LEU A 84 -6.68 4.64 -0.64
N LYS A 85 -6.49 3.45 -1.23
CA LYS A 85 -7.32 2.26 -1.01
C LYS A 85 -6.43 1.10 -0.57
N VAL A 86 -6.71 0.53 0.60
CA VAL A 86 -5.89 -0.55 1.18
C VAL A 86 -6.67 -1.86 1.11
N HIS A 87 -6.06 -2.88 0.51
CA HIS A 87 -6.65 -4.20 0.36
C HIS A 87 -5.83 -5.29 1.05
N GLY A 88 -6.53 -6.18 1.75
CA GLY A 88 -5.97 -7.44 2.25
C GLY A 88 -5.80 -8.44 1.11
N LEU A 89 -4.56 -8.83 0.81
CA LEU A 89 -4.26 -9.79 -0.25
C LEU A 89 -3.04 -10.63 0.10
N ASP A 90 -3.21 -11.94 0.11
CA ASP A 90 -2.11 -12.89 0.15
C ASP A 90 -1.88 -13.45 -1.25
N LEU A 91 -0.80 -13.03 -1.89
CA LEU A 91 -0.43 -13.45 -3.25
C LEU A 91 -0.16 -14.97 -3.40
N ARG A 92 -0.14 -15.72 -2.30
CA ARG A 92 -0.03 -17.18 -2.32
C ARG A 92 -1.38 -17.88 -2.52
N HIS A 93 -2.48 -17.17 -2.30
CA HIS A 93 -3.84 -17.69 -2.45
C HIS A 93 -4.43 -17.21 -3.78
N ILE A 94 -4.27 -18.02 -4.82
CA ILE A 94 -4.65 -17.66 -6.20
C ILE A 94 -6.12 -17.24 -6.33
N PRO A 95 -7.11 -17.95 -5.73
CA PRO A 95 -8.51 -17.51 -5.84
C PRO A 95 -8.75 -16.08 -5.34
N SER A 96 -8.11 -15.68 -4.23
CA SER A 96 -8.22 -14.29 -3.74
C SER A 96 -7.58 -13.30 -4.69
N VAL A 97 -6.50 -13.68 -5.40
CA VAL A 97 -5.86 -12.81 -6.39
C VAL A 97 -6.77 -12.61 -7.59
N GLU A 98 -7.41 -13.67 -8.10
CA GLU A 98 -8.35 -13.59 -9.22
C GLU A 98 -9.55 -12.69 -8.89
N ILE A 99 -10.16 -12.88 -7.72
CA ILE A 99 -11.30 -12.07 -7.27
C ILE A 99 -10.88 -10.61 -7.09
N PHE A 100 -9.72 -10.36 -6.46
CA PHE A 100 -9.20 -9.01 -6.33
C PHE A 100 -8.96 -8.34 -7.70
N CYS A 101 -8.39 -9.05 -8.68
CA CYS A 101 -8.18 -8.52 -10.02
C CYS A 101 -9.51 -8.16 -10.70
N ASN A 102 -10.50 -9.07 -10.64
CA ASN A 102 -11.83 -8.81 -11.18
C ASN A 102 -12.50 -7.59 -10.52
N PHE A 103 -12.39 -7.49 -9.20
CA PHE A 103 -12.90 -6.34 -8.45
C PHE A 103 -12.25 -5.02 -8.91
N ILE A 104 -10.92 -4.99 -9.05
CA ILE A 104 -10.20 -3.79 -9.50
C ILE A 104 -10.57 -3.42 -10.95
N GLU A 105 -10.71 -4.39 -11.86
CA GLU A 105 -11.16 -4.16 -13.23
C GLU A 105 -12.56 -3.54 -13.31
N GLN A 106 -13.43 -3.84 -12.36
CA GLN A 106 -14.77 -3.27 -12.30
C GLN A 106 -14.79 -1.85 -11.67
N GLN A 107 -13.86 -1.56 -10.75
CA GLN A 107 -13.81 -0.29 -10.04
C GLN A 107 -13.03 0.81 -10.77
N TYR A 108 -12.09 0.44 -11.62
CA TYR A 108 -11.16 1.38 -12.25
C TYR A 108 -11.08 1.16 -13.76
N ASP A 109 -11.31 2.23 -14.54
CA ASP A 109 -11.23 2.20 -16.00
C ASP A 109 -9.79 2.00 -16.53
N ARG A 110 -8.79 2.21 -15.68
CA ARG A 110 -7.38 2.16 -16.06
C ARG A 110 -6.48 1.79 -14.88
N LEU A 111 -5.35 1.17 -15.18
CA LEU A 111 -4.23 0.99 -14.28
C LEU A 111 -2.96 1.50 -14.99
N ASP A 112 -2.39 2.60 -14.49
CA ASP A 112 -1.25 3.26 -15.13
C ASP A 112 0.09 2.74 -14.64
N VAL A 113 0.16 2.37 -13.35
CA VAL A 113 1.40 1.95 -12.70
C VAL A 113 1.16 0.69 -11.88
N LEU A 114 1.92 -0.37 -12.17
CA LEU A 114 1.95 -1.59 -11.38
C LEU A 114 3.34 -1.75 -10.73
N ILE A 115 3.39 -1.79 -9.40
CA ILE A 115 4.64 -1.98 -8.65
C ILE A 115 4.59 -3.31 -7.91
N ASN A 116 5.26 -4.30 -8.47
CA ASN A 116 5.45 -5.63 -7.88
C ASN A 116 6.59 -5.59 -6.84
N ASN A 117 6.27 -5.11 -5.63
CA ASN A 117 7.23 -4.98 -4.53
C ASN A 117 7.09 -6.09 -3.48
N ALA A 118 5.95 -6.80 -3.42
CA ALA A 118 5.76 -7.86 -2.43
C ALA A 118 6.79 -8.98 -2.65
N ALA A 119 7.79 -9.04 -1.76
CA ALA A 119 8.80 -10.08 -1.75
C ALA A 119 9.13 -10.49 -0.30
N GLN A 120 9.34 -11.76 -0.06
CA GLN A 120 9.75 -12.29 1.23
C GLN A 120 10.95 -13.21 1.05
N THR A 121 12.13 -12.70 1.38
CA THR A 121 13.40 -13.46 1.27
C THR A 121 13.55 -14.50 2.39
N VAL A 122 12.93 -14.25 3.56
CA VAL A 122 12.95 -15.14 4.71
C VAL A 122 11.54 -15.40 5.18
N ARG A 123 11.11 -16.67 5.15
CA ARG A 123 9.82 -17.09 5.68
C ARG A 123 9.82 -16.94 7.21
N ARG A 124 8.93 -16.12 7.73
CA ARG A 124 8.71 -15.99 9.18
C ARG A 124 7.71 -17.03 9.66
N PRO A 125 7.91 -17.61 10.87
CA PRO A 125 6.93 -18.52 11.46
C PRO A 125 5.63 -17.77 11.78
N ALA A 126 4.51 -18.50 11.88
CA ALA A 126 3.18 -17.92 12.14
C ALA A 126 3.16 -17.04 13.40
N GLY A 127 3.80 -17.47 14.49
CA GLY A 127 3.89 -16.71 15.75
C GLY A 127 4.56 -15.34 15.63
N PHE A 128 5.36 -15.10 14.58
CA PHE A 128 5.99 -13.80 14.34
C PHE A 128 4.95 -12.69 14.12
N TYR A 129 3.77 -13.02 13.57
CA TYR A 129 2.71 -12.08 13.25
C TYR A 129 1.59 -12.05 14.29
N GLN A 130 1.70 -12.83 15.36
CA GLN A 130 0.63 -12.98 16.36
C GLN A 130 0.19 -11.64 16.98
N HIS A 131 1.12 -10.70 17.15
CA HIS A 131 0.84 -9.36 17.68
C HIS A 131 -0.02 -8.49 16.74
N LEU A 132 -0.20 -8.87 15.47
CA LEU A 132 -1.04 -8.15 14.51
C LEU A 132 -2.47 -8.73 14.46
N ILE A 133 -2.65 -9.99 14.80
CA ILE A 133 -3.92 -10.71 14.60
C ILE A 133 -5.07 -10.00 15.31
N ALA A 134 -4.90 -9.64 16.58
CA ALA A 134 -5.94 -8.95 17.33
C ALA A 134 -6.38 -7.61 16.69
N THR A 135 -5.44 -6.90 16.06
CA THR A 135 -5.74 -5.64 15.34
C THR A 135 -6.45 -5.93 14.03
N GLU A 136 -6.03 -6.96 13.30
CA GLU A 136 -6.66 -7.34 12.02
C GLU A 136 -8.08 -7.92 12.19
N GLU A 137 -8.40 -8.52 13.34
CA GLU A 137 -9.72 -9.03 13.68
C GLU A 137 -10.67 -7.94 14.20
N SER A 138 -10.20 -6.71 14.39
CA SER A 138 -11.05 -5.60 14.86
C SER A 138 -12.10 -5.25 13.81
N PRO A 139 -13.40 -5.16 14.19
CA PRO A 139 -14.44 -4.71 13.26
C PRO A 139 -14.12 -3.31 12.73
N ILE A 140 -14.33 -3.08 11.43
CA ILE A 140 -14.06 -1.76 10.81
C ILE A 140 -14.90 -0.66 11.48
N SER A 141 -16.09 -0.99 11.97
CA SER A 141 -16.94 -0.05 12.73
C SER A 141 -16.32 0.49 14.02
N GLU A 142 -15.31 -0.19 14.57
CA GLU A 142 -14.58 0.23 15.77
C GLU A 142 -13.32 1.04 15.44
N LEU A 143 -12.94 1.10 14.15
CA LEU A 143 -11.78 1.85 13.69
C LEU A 143 -12.11 3.35 13.51
N PRO A 144 -11.11 4.24 13.56
CA PRO A 144 -11.32 5.63 13.19
C PRO A 144 -11.95 5.76 11.80
N TYR A 145 -12.89 6.70 11.62
CA TYR A 145 -13.60 6.89 10.35
C TYR A 145 -12.68 6.93 9.13
N ALA A 146 -11.59 7.71 9.20
CA ALA A 146 -10.62 7.83 8.13
C ALA A 146 -9.93 6.49 7.76
N VAL A 147 -9.78 5.57 8.72
CA VAL A 147 -9.26 4.23 8.51
C VAL A 147 -10.30 3.34 7.82
N GLY A 148 -11.56 3.43 8.25
CA GLY A 148 -12.67 2.73 7.62
C GLY A 148 -12.86 3.13 6.16
N ASP A 149 -12.71 4.42 5.84
CA ASP A 149 -12.85 4.94 4.46
C ASP A 149 -11.82 4.32 3.51
N ILE A 150 -10.56 4.23 3.92
CA ILE A 150 -9.50 3.64 3.07
C ILE A 150 -9.56 2.11 3.00
N LEU A 151 -10.37 1.44 3.84
CA LEU A 151 -10.63 -0.01 3.83
C LEU A 151 -11.97 -0.36 3.18
N SER A 152 -12.79 0.61 2.80
CA SER A 152 -14.16 0.38 2.29
C SER A 152 -14.20 -0.55 1.08
N ASP A 153 -13.29 -0.36 0.14
CA ASP A 153 -13.20 -1.19 -1.07
C ASP A 153 -12.73 -2.61 -0.75
N HIS A 154 -11.92 -2.77 0.29
CA HIS A 154 -11.52 -4.09 0.78
C HIS A 154 -12.70 -4.87 1.34
N GLU A 155 -13.57 -4.24 2.13
CA GLU A 155 -14.79 -4.89 2.62
C GLU A 155 -15.72 -5.30 1.49
N ALA A 156 -15.93 -4.42 0.50
CA ALA A 156 -16.73 -4.74 -0.67
C ALA A 156 -16.17 -5.97 -1.42
N CYS A 157 -14.85 -6.00 -1.63
CA CYS A 157 -14.17 -7.14 -2.25
C CYS A 157 -14.34 -8.45 -1.44
N LEU A 158 -14.29 -8.38 -0.10
CA LEU A 158 -14.51 -9.55 0.76
C LEU A 158 -15.96 -10.06 0.72
N GLN A 159 -16.93 -9.17 0.56
CA GLN A 159 -18.34 -9.56 0.41
C GLN A 159 -18.55 -10.32 -0.90
N GLU A 160 -17.93 -9.91 -2.00
CA GLU A 160 -17.94 -10.67 -3.26
C GLU A 160 -17.30 -12.06 -3.10
N LEU A 161 -16.18 -12.14 -2.38
CA LEU A 161 -15.50 -13.40 -2.04
C LEU A 161 -16.44 -14.35 -1.28
N GLY A 162 -17.13 -13.85 -0.26
CA GLY A 162 -18.08 -14.63 0.53
C GLY A 162 -19.29 -15.09 -0.28
N ALA A 163 -19.81 -14.25 -1.17
CA ALA A 163 -20.92 -14.59 -2.05
C ALA A 163 -20.54 -15.72 -3.04
N ILE A 164 -19.33 -15.68 -3.59
CA ILE A 164 -18.84 -16.74 -4.51
C ILE A 164 -18.62 -18.05 -3.76
N SER A 165 -18.06 -18.02 -2.56
CA SER A 165 -17.86 -19.22 -1.73
C SER A 165 -19.17 -19.90 -1.37
N ALA A 166 -20.21 -19.14 -1.08
CA ALA A 166 -21.54 -19.66 -0.76
C ALA A 166 -22.29 -20.28 -1.97
N LEU A 167 -21.85 -20.00 -3.21
CA LEU A 167 -22.43 -20.58 -4.42
C LEU A 167 -21.77 -21.91 -4.83
N VAL A 168 -20.64 -22.26 -4.21
CA VAL A 168 -19.85 -23.47 -4.54
C VAL A 168 -20.07 -24.59 -3.52
N GLU A 169 -20.71 -24.33 -2.39
CA GLU A 169 -21.21 -25.31 -1.42
C GLU A 169 -22.63 -25.82 -1.80
#